data_77928972655e6aa6a9ef4514c8b1cb8f
#
_entry.id   77928972655e6aa6a9ef4514c8b1cb8f
#
_cell.length_a   1.000
_cell.length_b   1.000
_cell.length_c   1.000
_cell.angle_alpha   90.00
_cell.angle_beta   90.00
_cell.angle_gamma   90.00
#
_symmetry.space_group_name_H-M   'P 1'
#
loop_
_entity.id
_entity.type
_entity.pdbx_description
1 polymer ?
#
loop_
_entity_poly.entity_id
_entity_poly.type
_entity_poly.pdbx_seq_one_letter_code
_entity_poly.pdbx_strand_id
1 'polypeptide(L)'
;MRRVLFLAFAASLAVSAFTFAQAGSMADLRADEQRLHRQELQLDQDRDRLALDRSSHASRVQIRLDQMQIKRDRLEIKQLKSDIRRDRRARNRYRSTF
;
A
#
# COMPACT_ATOMS: atom_id res chain seq x y z
N MET A 1 0.24 -2.49 39.13
CA MET A 1 0.12 -2.40 38.64
C MET A 1 -0.16 -2.52 37.58
N ARG A 2 -0.21 -2.70 37.12
CA ARG A 2 -0.40 -2.69 36.26
C ARG A 2 -1.02 -3.09 35.38
N ARG A 3 -1.33 -3.15 34.73
CA ARG A 3 -1.88 -3.47 34.04
C ARG A 3 -2.12 -3.54 32.89
N VAL A 4 -2.30 -3.65 32.32
CA VAL A 4 -2.30 -3.73 31.34
C VAL A 4 -3.16 -4.06 30.51
N LEU A 5 -3.53 -4.00 29.92
CA LEU A 5 -4.24 -4.28 29.24
C LEU A 5 -4.49 -4.36 28.01
N PHE A 6 -4.51 -4.60 27.47
CA PHE A 6 -4.66 -4.68 26.38
C PHE A 6 -5.47 -4.96 25.56
N LEU A 7 -5.76 -4.96 25.06
CA LEU A 7 -6.35 -5.15 24.45
C LEU A 7 -6.68 -5.49 23.38
N ALA A 8 -6.90 -5.67 22.94
CA ALA A 8 -7.09 -6.07 22.15
C ALA A 8 -7.74 -5.97 21.15
N PHE A 9 -7.98 -6.10 20.52
CA PHE A 9 -8.46 -6.01 19.59
C PHE A 9 -8.91 -6.53 18.73
N ALA A 10 -9.25 -6.70 18.33
CA ALA A 10 -9.85 -7.15 17.81
C ALA A 10 -10.19 -7.10 16.65
N ALA A 11 -9.87 -6.90 16.06
CA ALA A 11 -9.98 -6.92 14.98
C ALA A 11 -10.90 -7.23 14.18
N SER A 12 -11.40 -7.37 13.99
CA SER A 12 -12.24 -7.54 13.29
C SER A 12 -12.34 -7.76 12.10
N LEU A 13 -12.05 -7.94 11.58
CA LEU A 13 -12.06 -8.20 10.46
C LEU A 13 -13.12 -8.43 9.74
N ALA A 14 -13.57 -8.41 9.53
CA ALA A 14 -14.49 -8.62 8.97
C ALA A 14 -14.80 -8.51 7.88
N VAL A 15 -14.85 -8.62 7.16
CA VAL A 15 -15.12 -8.35 6.29
C VAL A 15 -15.37 -8.50 5.22
N SER A 16 -15.37 -8.51 4.78
CA SER A 16 -15.26 -8.48 3.69
C SER A 16 -15.75 -9.34 2.74
N ALA A 17 -16.48 -9.94 2.92
CA ALA A 17 -16.92 -10.78 1.99
C ALA A 17 -17.53 -10.13 0.86
N PHE A 18 -17.89 -8.95 0.88
CA PHE A 18 -18.52 -8.42 -0.08
C PHE A 18 -17.75 -7.96 -1.10
N THR A 19 -16.60 -7.72 -0.97
CA THR A 19 -15.80 -7.07 -1.94
C THR A 19 -15.68 -7.78 -3.23
N PHE A 20 -15.92 -9.07 -3.31
CA PHE A 20 -15.83 -9.71 -4.51
C PHE A 20 -16.77 -9.19 -5.49
N ALA A 21 -17.94 -8.87 -5.17
CA ALA A 21 -18.91 -8.44 -6.13
C ALA A 21 -18.56 -7.14 -6.72
N GLN A 22 -17.68 -6.38 -6.08
CA GLN A 22 -17.35 -5.10 -6.58
C GLN A 22 -16.03 -5.04 -7.25
N ALA A 23 -15.37 -6.14 -7.45
CA ALA A 23 -14.09 -6.16 -8.11
C ALA A 23 -14.25 -5.57 -9.51
N GLY A 24 -13.42 -4.66 -9.88
CA GLY A 24 -13.49 -4.01 -11.17
C GLY A 24 -14.43 -2.84 -11.26
N SER A 25 -15.10 -2.50 -10.16
CA SER A 25 -15.99 -1.34 -10.18
C SER A 25 -15.20 -0.04 -10.22
N MET A 26 -15.89 1.05 -10.56
CA MET A 26 -15.26 2.34 -10.55
C MET A 26 -14.80 2.75 -9.19
N ALA A 27 -15.56 2.40 -8.15
CA ALA A 27 -15.20 2.72 -6.78
C ALA A 27 -13.91 2.00 -6.37
N ASP A 28 -13.78 0.73 -6.78
CA ASP A 28 -12.58 -0.04 -6.48
C ASP A 28 -11.38 0.53 -7.21
N LEU A 29 -11.56 0.93 -8.45
CA LEU A 29 -10.48 1.48 -9.25
C LEU A 29 -10.01 2.81 -8.63
N ARG A 30 -10.93 3.65 -8.19
CA ARG A 30 -10.57 4.91 -7.55
C ARG A 30 -9.86 4.67 -6.23
N ALA A 31 -10.32 3.70 -5.46
CA ALA A 31 -9.68 3.35 -4.19
C ALA A 31 -8.26 2.87 -4.43
N ASP A 32 -8.03 2.07 -5.46
CA ASP A 32 -6.71 1.58 -5.79
C ASP A 32 -5.81 2.72 -6.27
N GLU A 33 -6.35 3.65 -7.05
CA GLU A 33 -5.58 4.80 -7.50
C GLU A 33 -5.19 5.72 -6.35
N GLN A 34 -6.09 5.90 -5.38
CA GLN A 34 -5.78 6.68 -4.19
C GLN A 34 -4.73 5.98 -3.33
N ARG A 35 -4.82 4.66 -3.23
CA ARG A 35 -3.84 3.89 -2.50
C ARG A 35 -2.46 3.98 -3.18
N LEU A 36 -2.44 3.92 -4.50
CA LEU A 36 -1.21 4.07 -5.26
C LEU A 36 -0.58 5.44 -5.00
N HIS A 37 -1.39 6.48 -5.02
CA HIS A 37 -0.90 7.84 -4.77
C HIS A 37 -0.29 7.95 -3.37
N ARG A 38 -0.95 7.38 -2.36
CA ARG A 38 -0.43 7.37 -1.00
C ARG A 38 0.88 6.61 -0.88
N GLN A 39 0.99 5.49 -1.61
CA GLN A 39 2.22 4.70 -1.59
C GLN A 39 3.36 5.43 -2.28
N GLU A 40 3.07 6.17 -3.32
CA GLU A 40 4.08 7.00 -3.99
C GLU A 40 4.58 8.11 -3.08
N LEU A 41 3.67 8.74 -2.32
CA LEU A 41 4.06 9.74 -1.33
C LEU A 41 4.90 9.12 -0.21
N GLN A 42 4.54 7.92 0.22
CA GLN A 42 5.29 7.19 1.24
C GLN A 42 6.70 6.86 0.75
N LEU A 43 6.82 6.46 -0.51
CA LEU A 43 8.13 6.19 -1.10
C LEU A 43 9.00 7.46 -1.11
N ASP A 44 8.43 8.59 -1.46
CA ASP A 44 9.15 9.86 -1.47
C ASP A 44 9.63 10.23 -0.06
N GLN A 45 8.77 10.05 0.94
CA GLN A 45 9.13 10.31 2.32
C GLN A 45 10.24 9.38 2.79
N ASP A 46 10.18 8.12 2.41
CA ASP A 46 11.20 7.15 2.81
C ASP A 46 12.55 7.44 2.13
N ARG A 47 12.51 7.93 0.90
CA ARG A 47 13.72 8.34 0.20
C ARG A 47 14.35 9.56 0.88
N ASP A 48 13.52 10.52 1.30
CA ASP A 48 13.99 11.71 2.00
C ASP A 48 14.59 11.31 3.34
N ARG A 49 13.99 10.37 4.03
CA ARG A 49 14.53 9.87 5.29
C ARG A 49 15.89 9.21 5.09
N LEU A 50 16.02 8.40 4.03
CA LEU A 50 17.30 7.77 3.72
C LEU A 50 18.38 8.83 3.44
N ALA A 51 18.05 9.85 2.67
CA ALA A 51 18.98 10.92 2.36
C ALA A 51 19.40 11.66 3.63
N LEU A 52 18.45 11.92 4.52
CA LEU A 52 18.71 12.58 5.77
C LEU A 52 19.60 11.71 6.66
N ASP A 53 19.30 10.43 6.77
CA ASP A 53 20.08 9.52 7.61
C ASP A 53 21.52 9.36 7.07
N ARG A 54 21.68 9.36 5.77
CA ARG A 54 23.02 9.32 5.19
C ARG A 54 23.80 10.59 5.49
N SER A 55 23.15 11.73 5.38
CA SER A 55 23.84 13.00 5.63
C SER A 55 24.13 13.21 7.10
N SER A 56 23.35 12.65 8.00
CA SER A 56 23.57 12.77 9.43
C SER A 56 24.43 11.64 9.99
N HIS A 57 24.95 10.79 9.12
CA HIS A 57 25.81 9.66 9.54
C HIS A 57 25.11 8.69 10.47
N ALA A 58 23.85 8.38 10.18
CA ALA A 58 23.12 7.38 10.93
C ALA A 58 23.81 6.02 10.84
N SER A 59 23.48 5.13 11.75
CA SER A 59 24.11 3.82 11.79
C SER A 59 23.83 3.01 10.53
N ARG A 60 24.68 2.06 10.25
CA ARG A 60 24.49 1.17 9.10
C ARG A 60 23.19 0.40 9.19
N VAL A 61 22.80 0.04 10.40
CA VAL A 61 21.55 -0.68 10.61
C VAL A 61 20.37 0.21 10.22
N GLN A 62 20.38 1.47 10.61
CA GLN A 62 19.32 2.39 10.28
C GLN A 62 19.24 2.62 8.76
N ILE A 63 20.37 2.81 8.11
CA ILE A 63 20.42 2.99 6.67
C ILE A 63 19.89 1.75 5.95
N ARG A 64 20.24 0.58 6.43
CA ARG A 64 19.75 -0.66 5.87
C ARG A 64 18.25 -0.80 6.03
N LEU A 65 17.71 -0.42 7.18
CA LEU A 65 16.27 -0.45 7.40
C LEU A 65 15.55 0.50 6.46
N ASP A 66 16.11 1.68 6.25
CA ASP A 66 15.56 2.66 5.31
C ASP A 66 15.54 2.09 3.88
N GLN A 67 16.61 1.44 3.48
CA GLN A 67 16.69 0.82 2.16
C GLN A 67 15.68 -0.31 1.99
N MET A 68 15.50 -1.11 3.04
CA MET A 68 14.52 -2.18 3.01
C MET A 68 13.10 -1.64 2.90
N GLN A 69 12.83 -0.53 3.59
CA GLN A 69 11.52 0.10 3.53
C GLN A 69 11.24 0.63 2.11
N ILE A 70 12.23 1.22 1.47
CA ILE A 70 12.11 1.68 0.09
C ILE A 70 11.83 0.52 -0.86
N LYS A 71 12.50 -0.61 -0.68
CA LYS A 71 12.26 -1.77 -1.50
C LYS A 71 10.83 -2.27 -1.34
N ARG A 72 10.35 -2.27 -0.12
CA ARG A 72 8.98 -2.70 0.17
C ARG A 72 7.98 -1.76 -0.48
N ASP A 73 8.20 -0.47 -0.39
CA ASP A 73 7.33 0.52 -1.00
C ASP A 73 7.26 0.34 -2.52
N ARG A 74 8.39 0.07 -3.14
CA ARG A 74 8.44 -0.16 -4.59
C ARG A 74 7.68 -1.41 -4.99
N LEU A 75 7.77 -2.47 -4.20
CA LEU A 75 7.04 -3.70 -4.48
C LEU A 75 5.54 -3.49 -4.35
N GLU A 76 5.11 -2.75 -3.33
CA GLU A 76 3.69 -2.45 -3.16
C GLU A 76 3.16 -1.59 -4.29
N ILE A 77 3.93 -0.62 -4.74
CA ILE A 77 3.55 0.22 -5.87
C ILE A 77 3.42 -0.62 -7.14
N LYS A 78 4.36 -1.53 -7.36
CA LYS A 78 4.34 -2.39 -8.52
C LYS A 78 3.10 -3.29 -8.50
N GLN A 79 2.77 -3.81 -7.34
CA GLN A 79 1.60 -4.64 -7.16
C GLN A 79 0.31 -3.86 -7.42
N LEU A 80 0.22 -2.66 -6.87
CA LEU A 80 -0.94 -1.81 -7.08
C LEU A 80 -1.13 -1.42 -8.53
N LYS A 81 -0.03 -1.11 -9.22
CA LYS A 81 -0.10 -0.80 -10.65
C LYS A 81 -0.58 -2.00 -11.46
N SER A 82 -0.13 -3.19 -11.08
CA SER A 82 -0.56 -4.41 -11.74
C SER A 82 -2.06 -4.66 -11.52
N ASP A 83 -2.53 -4.45 -10.29
CA ASP A 83 -3.93 -4.64 -9.94
C ASP A 83 -4.81 -3.62 -10.69
N ILE A 84 -4.38 -2.39 -10.76
CA ILE A 84 -5.10 -1.35 -11.49
C ILE A 84 -5.22 -1.71 -12.98
N ARG A 85 -4.14 -2.18 -13.58
CA ARG A 85 -4.16 -2.58 -14.98
C ARG A 85 -5.12 -3.74 -15.21
N ARG A 86 -5.14 -4.68 -14.28
CA ARG A 86 -6.02 -5.84 -14.38
C ARG A 86 -7.47 -5.41 -14.28
N ASP A 87 -7.77 -4.52 -13.35
CA ASP A 87 -9.13 -4.03 -13.15
C ASP A 87 -9.61 -3.23 -14.37
N ARG A 88 -8.74 -2.43 -14.94
CA ARG A 88 -9.07 -1.68 -16.14
C ARG A 88 -9.37 -2.60 -17.32
N ARG A 89 -8.59 -3.68 -17.46
CA ARG A 89 -8.81 -4.64 -18.53
C ARG A 89 -10.14 -5.36 -18.36
N ALA A 90 -10.44 -5.77 -17.13
CA ALA A 90 -11.68 -6.45 -16.82
C ALA A 90 -12.87 -5.54 -17.12
N ARG A 91 -12.73 -4.26 -16.78
CA ARG A 91 -13.77 -3.32 -17.03
C ARG A 91 -13.98 -3.07 -18.51
N ASN A 92 -12.90 -2.94 -19.27
CA ASN A 92 -12.97 -2.73 -20.69
C ASN A 92 -13.57 -3.93 -21.42
N ARG A 93 -13.23 -5.11 -20.96
CA ARG A 93 -13.80 -6.31 -21.52
C ARG A 93 -15.29 -6.38 -21.29
N TYR A 94 -15.72 -6.03 -20.09
CA TYR A 94 -17.12 -6.03 -19.74
C TYR A 94 -17.87 -5.01 -20.57
N ARG A 95 -17.28 -3.85 -20.81
CA ARG A 95 -17.87 -2.85 -21.61
C ARG A 95 -18.03 -3.27 -23.03
N SER A 96 -17.05 -3.95 -23.60
CA SER A 96 -17.08 -4.32 -24.99
C SER A 96 -18.06 -5.47 -25.27
N THR A 97 -18.56 -6.14 -24.24
CA THR A 97 -19.54 -7.18 -24.41
C THR A 97 -20.93 -6.63 -24.61
N PHE A 98 -21.13 -5.43 -24.22
CA PHE A 98 -22.41 -4.79 -24.43
C PHE A 98 -22.34 -3.75 -25.51
#